data_d96ffc2a527dc62bab27de3cc55190fa
#
_entry.id   d96ffc2a527dc62bab27de3cc55190fa
#
_cell.length_a   1.000
_cell.length_b   1.000
_cell.length_c   1.000
_cell.angle_alpha   90.00
_cell.angle_beta   90.00
_cell.angle_gamma   90.00
#
_symmetry.space_group_name_H-M   'P 1'
#
loop_
_entity.id
_entity.type
_entity.pdbx_description
1 polymer ?
#
loop_
_entity_poly.entity_id
_entity_poly.type
_entity_poly.pdbx_seq_one_letter_code
_entity_poly.pdbx_strand_id
1 'polypeptide(L)'
;WMYVGGAPRTGYWWRDHFDEAYVARTRHSGQAVRHQLQLTSNEYGGLVKISHWGHNFKELVPPAKYANDHPEYFALYKEQRTTSGDLGLCLTHPDVAAIAAQSMRTWMREDPGADQFFIGQPDSGKRCQCLKCNQAYEKYSRVNSIPAMRGSSADLAIHGGFAGVLLQFANEIANKVEQDFPNNKIGIFLYESSLIAPKNITKVHKNLLMWFCAAGWTSGSGI
;
A
#
# COMPACT_ATOMS: atom_id res chain seq x y z
N TRP A 1 10.27 -0.90 10.83
CA TRP A 1 9.38 0.08 11.48
C TRP A 1 8.00 -0.52 11.60
N MET A 2 7.48 -0.64 12.80
CA MET A 2 6.14 -1.18 13.04
C MET A 2 5.19 0.00 13.30
N TYR A 3 4.14 0.11 12.51
CA TYR A 3 3.05 1.04 12.78
C TYR A 3 2.02 0.32 13.65
N VAL A 4 1.81 0.78 14.84
CA VAL A 4 0.67 0.38 15.68
C VAL A 4 -0.46 1.37 15.38
N GLY A 5 -1.16 1.13 14.28
CA GLY A 5 -2.33 1.89 13.87
C GLY A 5 -3.59 1.27 14.41
N GLY A 6 -4.02 1.75 15.52
CA GLY A 6 -5.27 1.35 16.15
C GLY A 6 -5.53 2.21 17.38
N ALA A 7 -5.49 3.55 17.20
CA ALA A 7 -6.02 4.41 18.26
C ALA A 7 -7.52 4.14 18.38
N PRO A 8 -8.05 3.82 19.55
CA PRO A 8 -9.49 3.77 19.76
C PRO A 8 -10.10 5.13 19.40
N ARG A 9 -11.30 5.13 18.88
CA ARG A 9 -12.02 6.31 18.40
C ARG A 9 -12.26 7.38 19.47
N THR A 10 -11.89 7.11 20.69
CA THR A 10 -12.12 7.98 21.85
C THR A 10 -10.81 8.22 22.59
N GLY A 11 -10.17 9.34 22.31
CA GLY A 11 -9.24 9.95 23.20
C GLY A 11 -7.76 9.60 23.02
N TYR A 12 -6.97 10.47 23.49
CA TYR A 12 -5.52 10.55 23.44
C TYR A 12 -4.82 9.68 24.50
N TRP A 13 -5.42 8.60 24.97
CA TRP A 13 -4.96 7.81 26.11
C TRP A 13 -3.49 7.36 26.01
N TRP A 14 -2.99 7.14 24.80
CA TRP A 14 -1.60 6.73 24.59
C TRP A 14 -0.60 7.89 24.76
N ARG A 15 -1.01 9.17 24.60
CA ARG A 15 -0.15 10.33 24.87
C ARG A 15 0.23 10.43 26.34
N ASP A 16 -0.68 10.01 27.21
CA ASP A 16 -0.51 10.12 28.67
C ASP A 16 0.25 8.91 29.24
N HIS A 17 0.50 7.86 28.41
CA HIS A 17 1.10 6.61 28.83
C HIS A 17 2.46 6.32 28.21
N PHE A 18 2.84 7.01 27.14
CA PHE A 18 4.11 6.77 26.45
C PHE A 18 4.90 8.07 26.27
N ASP A 19 6.06 8.12 26.87
CA ASP A 19 7.02 9.21 26.67
C ASP A 19 7.78 9.04 25.33
N GLU A 20 8.47 10.12 24.90
CA GLU A 20 9.26 10.12 23.67
C GLU A 20 10.35 9.04 23.67
N ALA A 21 10.98 8.80 24.83
CA ALA A 21 12.01 7.79 24.95
C ALA A 21 11.46 6.37 24.75
N TYR A 22 10.24 6.09 25.23
CA TYR A 22 9.54 4.83 24.97
C TYR A 22 9.24 4.67 23.48
N VAL A 23 8.68 5.70 22.85
CA VAL A 23 8.35 5.71 21.41
C VAL A 23 9.61 5.46 20.58
N ALA A 24 10.72 6.11 20.89
CA ALA A 24 11.99 5.92 20.20
C ALA A 24 12.56 4.50 20.40
N ARG A 25 12.56 3.97 21.63
CA ARG A 25 13.04 2.61 21.93
C ARG A 25 12.23 1.54 21.22
N THR A 26 10.94 1.75 21.05
CA THR A 26 10.06 0.82 20.31
C THR A 26 10.10 1.02 18.80
N ARG A 27 10.93 1.94 18.32
CA ARG A 27 11.12 2.25 16.89
C ARG A 27 9.84 2.69 16.18
N HIS A 28 8.97 3.39 16.87
CA HIS A 28 7.84 4.07 16.26
C HIS A 28 8.28 5.39 15.61
N SER A 29 7.66 5.77 14.51
CA SER A 29 8.04 6.99 13.77
C SER A 29 7.62 8.29 14.45
N GLY A 30 6.95 8.24 15.57
CA GLY A 30 6.50 9.43 16.31
C GLY A 30 5.43 10.27 15.60
N GLN A 31 5.05 9.92 14.38
CA GLN A 31 3.97 10.62 13.66
C GLN A 31 2.62 9.95 13.90
N ALA A 32 1.72 10.66 14.56
CA ALA A 32 0.30 10.32 14.53
C ALA A 32 -0.31 10.94 13.26
N VAL A 33 -0.51 10.13 12.25
CA VAL A 33 -0.89 10.52 10.87
C VAL A 33 -2.13 11.42 10.81
N ARG A 34 -3.06 11.30 11.75
CA ARG A 34 -4.29 12.09 11.75
C ARG A 34 -4.24 13.38 12.58
N HIS A 35 -3.23 13.55 13.42
CA HIS A 35 -3.23 14.64 14.41
C HIS A 35 -1.97 15.50 14.39
N GLN A 36 -1.08 15.31 13.43
CA GLN A 36 0.16 16.11 13.27
C GLN A 36 0.96 16.26 14.58
N LEU A 37 0.85 15.29 15.49
CA LEU A 37 1.54 15.33 16.76
C LEU A 37 2.96 14.83 16.56
N GLN A 38 3.89 15.73 16.70
CA GLN A 38 5.30 15.38 16.79
C GLN A 38 5.54 14.74 18.15
N LEU A 39 5.74 13.41 18.14
CA LEU A 39 5.95 12.64 19.36
C LEU A 39 7.43 12.39 19.66
N THR A 40 8.32 12.68 18.70
CA THR A 40 9.73 12.36 18.80
C THR A 40 10.55 13.58 18.44
N SER A 41 11.37 14.05 19.39
CA SER A 41 12.33 15.13 19.15
C SER A 41 13.48 14.65 18.27
N ASN A 42 14.24 15.58 17.71
CA ASN A 42 15.43 15.27 16.91
C ASN A 42 16.49 14.47 17.70
N GLU A 43 16.54 14.61 19.02
CA GLU A 43 17.40 13.83 19.91
C GLU A 43 17.11 12.32 19.80
N TYR A 44 15.86 11.94 19.58
CA TYR A 44 15.43 10.55 19.43
C TYR A 44 15.23 10.11 17.97
N GLY A 45 15.81 10.83 17.03
CA GLY A 45 15.74 10.49 15.60
C GLY A 45 14.67 11.23 14.81
N GLY A 46 13.93 12.14 15.46
CA GLY A 46 12.99 13.03 14.83
C GLY A 46 11.74 12.36 14.24
N LEU A 47 11.00 13.16 13.50
CA LEU A 47 9.76 12.79 12.85
C LEU A 47 10.02 12.31 11.42
N VAL A 48 9.50 11.15 11.07
CA VAL A 48 9.38 10.74 9.66
C VAL A 48 8.16 11.42 9.06
N LYS A 49 8.36 12.36 8.18
CA LYS A 49 7.27 13.07 7.51
C LYS A 49 6.70 12.22 6.38
N ILE A 50 5.42 11.90 6.49
CA ILE A 50 4.70 11.07 5.51
C ILE A 50 3.70 11.94 4.76
N SER A 51 3.72 11.84 3.44
CA SER A 51 2.79 12.50 2.54
C SER A 51 1.90 11.50 1.83
N HIS A 52 0.65 11.88 1.53
CA HIS A 52 -0.34 11.06 0.81
C HIS A 52 -0.56 9.68 1.46
N TRP A 53 -0.69 9.66 2.77
CA TRP A 53 -1.02 8.47 3.55
C TRP A 53 -2.46 8.01 3.31
N GLY A 54 -2.68 6.70 3.30
CA GLY A 54 -4.01 6.09 3.28
C GLY A 54 -4.35 5.46 1.93
N HIS A 55 -5.66 5.25 1.69
CA HIS A 55 -6.19 4.62 0.48
C HIS A 55 -6.27 5.63 -0.66
N ASN A 56 -5.21 5.73 -1.46
CA ASN A 56 -5.01 6.83 -2.40
C ASN A 56 -5.00 6.43 -3.89
N PHE A 57 -5.51 5.24 -4.25
CA PHE A 57 -5.59 4.82 -5.65
C PHE A 57 -6.36 5.81 -6.53
N LYS A 58 -7.42 6.43 -6.01
CA LYS A 58 -8.19 7.47 -6.71
C LYS A 58 -7.43 8.77 -6.95
N GLU A 59 -6.37 9.00 -6.18
CA GLU A 59 -5.49 10.16 -6.31
C GLU A 59 -4.32 9.84 -7.23
N LEU A 60 -3.81 8.59 -7.19
CA LEU A 60 -2.79 8.10 -8.12
C LEU A 60 -3.29 8.06 -9.55
N VAL A 61 -4.53 7.60 -9.77
CA VAL A 61 -5.18 7.53 -11.08
C VAL A 61 -6.59 8.12 -10.94
N PRO A 62 -6.74 9.44 -11.10
CA PRO A 62 -7.99 10.13 -10.86
C PRO A 62 -9.13 9.68 -11.80
N PRO A 63 -10.24 9.12 -11.25
CA PRO A 63 -11.34 8.66 -12.09
C PRO A 63 -12.03 9.80 -12.85
N ALA A 64 -12.08 11.00 -12.29
CA ALA A 64 -12.63 12.17 -12.99
C ALA A 64 -11.91 12.48 -14.31
N LYS A 65 -10.63 12.08 -14.43
CA LYS A 65 -9.82 12.32 -15.62
C LYS A 65 -9.85 11.15 -16.60
N TYR A 66 -9.97 9.92 -16.09
CA TYR A 66 -9.71 8.74 -16.92
C TYR A 66 -10.92 7.78 -17.04
N ALA A 67 -11.92 7.84 -16.15
CA ALA A 67 -12.94 6.80 -16.11
C ALA A 67 -13.83 6.73 -17.36
N ASN A 68 -14.08 7.87 -18.01
CA ASN A 68 -14.92 7.92 -19.20
C ASN A 68 -14.21 7.35 -20.45
N ASP A 69 -12.95 7.73 -20.65
CA ASP A 69 -12.21 7.41 -21.87
C ASP A 69 -11.39 6.11 -21.70
N HIS A 70 -11.01 5.78 -20.47
CA HIS A 70 -10.14 4.66 -20.11
C HIS A 70 -10.68 3.86 -18.92
N PRO A 71 -11.89 3.29 -19.00
CA PRO A 71 -12.44 2.49 -17.91
C PRO A 71 -11.58 1.25 -17.59
N GLU A 72 -10.76 0.78 -18.54
CA GLU A 72 -9.85 -0.35 -18.36
C GLU A 72 -8.71 -0.08 -17.35
N TYR A 73 -8.44 1.16 -16.99
CA TYR A 73 -7.46 1.51 -15.96
C TYR A 73 -7.94 1.13 -14.55
N PHE A 74 -9.25 0.99 -14.37
CA PHE A 74 -9.88 0.65 -13.10
C PHE A 74 -10.15 -0.85 -13.01
N ALA A 75 -10.17 -1.38 -11.79
CA ALA A 75 -10.35 -2.80 -11.56
C ALA A 75 -11.67 -3.31 -12.16
N LEU A 76 -11.60 -4.39 -12.92
CA LEU A 76 -12.78 -5.17 -13.31
C LEU A 76 -13.15 -6.06 -12.12
N TYR A 77 -14.29 -5.81 -11.51
CA TYR A 77 -14.79 -6.58 -10.39
C TYR A 77 -16.24 -6.94 -10.60
N LYS A 78 -16.57 -8.24 -10.58
CA LYS A 78 -17.92 -8.75 -10.90
C LYS A 78 -18.46 -8.15 -12.21
N GLU A 79 -17.65 -8.24 -13.26
CA GLU A 79 -17.97 -7.78 -14.62
C GLU A 79 -18.16 -6.25 -14.79
N GLN A 80 -17.92 -5.47 -13.73
CA GLN A 80 -18.04 -4.01 -13.76
C GLN A 80 -16.70 -3.34 -13.43
N ARG A 81 -16.45 -2.17 -14.04
CA ARG A 81 -15.28 -1.33 -13.70
C ARG A 81 -15.56 -0.48 -12.47
N THR A 82 -14.62 -0.50 -11.54
CA THR A 82 -14.72 0.22 -10.25
C THR A 82 -14.25 1.66 -10.40
N THR A 83 -15.10 2.53 -10.97
CA THR A 83 -14.72 3.93 -11.30
C THR A 83 -15.12 4.94 -10.23
N SER A 84 -15.73 4.52 -9.13
CA SER A 84 -16.21 5.41 -8.07
C SER A 84 -16.09 4.76 -6.69
N GLY A 85 -16.20 5.58 -5.65
CA GLY A 85 -16.14 5.15 -4.26
C GLY A 85 -14.73 4.66 -3.87
N ASP A 86 -14.67 3.56 -3.15
CA ASP A 86 -13.43 2.85 -2.81
C ASP A 86 -13.03 1.96 -4.00
N LEU A 87 -12.41 2.57 -4.99
CA LEU A 87 -12.09 1.97 -6.28
C LEU A 87 -10.77 1.20 -6.26
N GLY A 88 -10.71 0.10 -7.01
CA GLY A 88 -9.48 -0.59 -7.35
C GLY A 88 -8.91 -0.12 -8.69
N LEU A 89 -7.62 -0.39 -8.92
CA LEU A 89 -6.94 -0.16 -10.20
C LEU A 89 -6.61 -1.49 -10.88
N CYS A 90 -6.45 -1.45 -12.21
CA CYS A 90 -5.89 -2.55 -12.98
C CYS A 90 -4.35 -2.47 -12.93
N LEU A 91 -3.75 -3.04 -11.89
CA LEU A 91 -2.31 -2.90 -11.61
C LEU A 91 -1.40 -3.57 -12.66
N THR A 92 -1.95 -4.37 -13.57
CA THR A 92 -1.21 -4.98 -14.69
C THR A 92 -1.31 -4.17 -15.99
N HIS A 93 -2.05 -3.05 -15.97
CA HIS A 93 -2.12 -2.19 -17.14
C HIS A 93 -0.90 -1.26 -17.19
N PRO A 94 -0.13 -1.21 -18.29
CA PRO A 94 1.13 -0.45 -18.34
C PRO A 94 0.93 1.05 -18.13
N ASP A 95 -0.14 1.63 -18.66
CA ASP A 95 -0.41 3.05 -18.53
C ASP A 95 -0.76 3.43 -17.09
N VAL A 96 -1.38 2.53 -16.33
CA VAL A 96 -1.74 2.78 -14.93
C VAL A 96 -0.49 3.02 -14.09
N ALA A 97 0.57 2.24 -14.30
CA ALA A 97 1.85 2.45 -13.61
C ALA A 97 2.54 3.75 -14.05
N ALA A 98 2.42 4.13 -15.32
CA ALA A 98 2.98 5.38 -15.83
C ALA A 98 2.25 6.61 -15.26
N ILE A 99 0.92 6.59 -15.23
CA ILE A 99 0.08 7.63 -14.65
C ILE A 99 0.35 7.77 -13.14
N ALA A 100 0.39 6.65 -12.43
CA ALA A 100 0.68 6.63 -11.00
C ALA A 100 2.08 7.18 -10.69
N ALA A 101 3.08 6.87 -11.50
CA ALA A 101 4.42 7.46 -11.38
C ALA A 101 4.42 8.96 -11.62
N GLN A 102 3.61 9.46 -12.56
CA GLN A 102 3.48 10.89 -12.78
C GLN A 102 2.80 11.60 -11.61
N SER A 103 1.75 11.05 -11.05
CA SER A 103 1.09 11.56 -9.84
C SER A 103 2.07 11.57 -8.66
N MET A 104 2.84 10.50 -8.48
CA MET A 104 3.87 10.40 -7.45
C MET A 104 4.94 11.49 -7.59
N ARG A 105 5.41 11.77 -8.83
CA ARG A 105 6.35 12.88 -9.08
C ARG A 105 5.75 14.24 -8.72
N THR A 106 4.47 14.44 -9.00
CA THR A 106 3.76 15.68 -8.64
C THR A 106 3.75 15.85 -7.13
N TRP A 107 3.36 14.83 -6.37
CA TRP A 107 3.37 14.85 -4.92
C TRP A 107 4.76 15.13 -4.32
N MET A 108 5.79 14.52 -4.88
CA MET A 108 7.18 14.72 -4.42
C MET A 108 7.68 16.15 -4.69
N ARG A 109 7.18 16.81 -5.74
CA ARG A 109 7.49 18.23 -5.99
C ARG A 109 6.70 19.17 -5.09
N GLU A 110 5.44 18.85 -4.81
CA GLU A 110 4.54 19.65 -3.97
C GLU A 110 4.91 19.57 -2.49
N ASP A 111 5.44 18.43 -2.03
CA ASP A 111 5.88 18.23 -0.65
C ASP A 111 7.34 17.72 -0.58
N PRO A 112 8.32 18.57 -0.93
CA PRO A 112 9.74 18.17 -1.01
C PRO A 112 10.36 17.85 0.36
N GLY A 113 9.69 18.25 1.44
CA GLY A 113 10.12 17.92 2.81
C GLY A 113 9.59 16.58 3.34
N ALA A 114 8.80 15.84 2.56
CA ALA A 114 8.33 14.54 2.98
C ALA A 114 9.39 13.46 2.76
N ASP A 115 9.56 12.59 3.76
CA ASP A 115 10.47 11.44 3.71
C ASP A 115 9.87 10.25 2.95
N GLN A 116 8.55 10.11 3.01
CA GLN A 116 7.83 8.96 2.48
C GLN A 116 6.53 9.39 1.79
N PHE A 117 6.24 8.72 0.68
CA PHE A 117 4.98 8.81 -0.06
C PHE A 117 4.34 7.42 -0.15
N PHE A 118 3.03 7.31 -0.30
CA PHE A 118 2.35 6.02 -0.24
C PHE A 118 1.66 5.62 -1.54
N ILE A 119 1.65 4.31 -1.78
CA ILE A 119 0.75 3.61 -2.69
C ILE A 119 -0.21 2.81 -1.81
N GLY A 120 -1.38 3.39 -1.54
CA GLY A 120 -2.37 2.85 -0.63
C GLY A 120 -3.52 2.16 -1.35
N GLN A 121 -3.52 0.83 -1.34
CA GLN A 121 -4.61 0.02 -1.88
C GLN A 121 -5.92 0.25 -1.12
N PRO A 122 -7.10 0.12 -1.77
CA PRO A 122 -8.38 0.29 -1.12
C PRO A 122 -8.70 -0.86 -0.14
N ASP A 123 -9.52 -0.58 0.87
CA ASP A 123 -10.03 -1.56 1.84
C ASP A 123 -11.12 -2.47 1.26
N SER A 124 -11.67 -2.11 0.10
CA SER A 124 -12.87 -2.75 -0.45
C SER A 124 -12.70 -4.20 -0.90
N GLY A 125 -11.51 -4.75 -0.89
CA GLY A 125 -11.26 -6.08 -1.45
C GLY A 125 -11.53 -6.23 -2.95
N LYS A 126 -11.88 -5.15 -3.66
CA LYS A 126 -12.19 -5.14 -5.10
C LYS A 126 -10.92 -5.27 -5.94
N ARG A 127 -10.39 -6.48 -6.05
CA ARG A 127 -9.21 -6.79 -6.87
C ARG A 127 -9.63 -6.97 -8.33
N CYS A 128 -8.79 -6.50 -9.26
CA CYS A 128 -9.09 -6.61 -10.68
C CYS A 128 -9.15 -8.07 -11.14
N GLN A 129 -10.24 -8.46 -11.78
CA GLN A 129 -10.50 -9.81 -12.27
C GLN A 129 -10.33 -9.91 -13.80
N CYS A 130 -9.66 -8.95 -14.46
CA CYS A 130 -9.35 -9.07 -15.87
C CYS A 130 -8.35 -10.22 -16.12
N LEU A 131 -8.31 -10.71 -17.36
CA LEU A 131 -7.48 -11.86 -17.73
C LEU A 131 -6.01 -11.68 -17.32
N LYS A 132 -5.42 -10.52 -17.59
CA LYS A 132 -4.01 -10.24 -17.26
C LYS A 132 -3.76 -10.25 -15.75
N CYS A 133 -4.67 -9.68 -14.94
CA CYS A 133 -4.55 -9.71 -13.49
C CYS A 133 -4.68 -11.14 -12.94
N ASN A 134 -5.63 -11.93 -13.45
CA ASN A 134 -5.78 -13.33 -13.01
C ASN A 134 -4.54 -14.16 -13.33
N GLN A 135 -3.98 -14.03 -14.54
CA GLN A 135 -2.72 -14.69 -14.91
C GLN A 135 -1.55 -14.27 -14.00
N ALA A 136 -1.49 -12.98 -13.64
CA ALA A 136 -0.48 -12.49 -12.73
C ALA A 136 -0.69 -13.02 -11.29
N TYR A 137 -1.94 -13.17 -10.83
CA TYR A 137 -2.22 -13.80 -9.53
C TYR A 137 -1.74 -15.25 -9.50
N GLU A 138 -2.01 -16.04 -10.54
CA GLU A 138 -1.49 -17.41 -10.65
C GLU A 138 0.03 -17.47 -10.57
N LYS A 139 0.71 -16.55 -11.28
CA LYS A 139 2.18 -16.46 -11.28
C LYS A 139 2.75 -16.25 -9.88
N TYR A 140 2.11 -15.43 -9.05
CA TYR A 140 2.63 -15.03 -7.76
C TYR A 140 1.99 -15.77 -6.57
N SER A 141 0.88 -16.45 -6.76
CA SER A 141 0.15 -17.15 -5.71
C SER A 141 0.91 -18.38 -5.19
N ARG A 142 0.78 -18.63 -3.88
CA ARG A 142 1.27 -19.83 -3.20
C ARG A 142 0.22 -20.92 -3.04
N VAL A 143 -0.97 -20.76 -3.61
CA VAL A 143 -2.10 -21.71 -3.43
C VAL A 143 -1.68 -23.16 -3.63
N ASN A 144 -0.93 -23.45 -4.69
CA ASN A 144 -0.47 -24.82 -5.00
C ASN A 144 0.82 -25.21 -4.27
N SER A 145 1.41 -24.31 -3.49
CA SER A 145 2.63 -24.57 -2.72
C SER A 145 2.32 -25.01 -1.28
N ILE A 146 1.08 -24.86 -0.84
CA ILE A 146 0.63 -25.22 0.50
C ILE A 146 -0.53 -26.22 0.34
N PRO A 147 -0.35 -27.49 0.70
CA PRO A 147 -1.32 -28.57 0.42
C PRO A 147 -2.74 -28.33 1.00
N ALA A 148 -2.85 -27.52 2.05
CA ALA A 148 -4.13 -27.16 2.68
C ALA A 148 -4.90 -26.04 1.97
N MET A 149 -4.27 -25.35 1.00
CA MET A 149 -4.87 -24.21 0.30
C MET A 149 -5.32 -24.63 -1.10
N ARG A 150 -6.51 -25.18 -1.20
CA ARG A 150 -7.18 -25.42 -2.50
C ARG A 150 -8.24 -24.34 -2.68
N GLY A 151 -8.10 -23.50 -3.73
CA GLY A 151 -8.99 -22.39 -3.82
C GLY A 151 -9.37 -21.93 -5.24
N SER A 152 -10.40 -21.12 -5.30
CA SER A 152 -10.91 -20.42 -6.46
C SER A 152 -9.93 -19.31 -6.93
N SER A 153 -10.23 -18.62 -8.02
CA SER A 153 -9.46 -17.46 -8.48
C SER A 153 -9.36 -16.33 -7.44
N ALA A 154 -10.35 -16.23 -6.53
CA ALA A 154 -10.29 -15.32 -5.40
C ALA A 154 -9.18 -15.71 -4.41
N ASP A 155 -8.99 -17.01 -4.18
CA ASP A 155 -7.94 -17.53 -3.30
C ASP A 155 -6.55 -17.31 -3.89
N LEU A 156 -6.39 -17.35 -5.21
CA LEU A 156 -5.12 -17.02 -5.87
C LEU A 156 -4.68 -15.59 -5.54
N ALA A 157 -5.60 -14.63 -5.51
CA ALA A 157 -5.29 -13.25 -5.16
C ALA A 157 -4.87 -13.12 -3.68
N ILE A 158 -5.61 -13.76 -2.76
CA ILE A 158 -5.38 -13.67 -1.31
C ILE A 158 -4.05 -14.33 -0.93
N HIS A 159 -3.70 -15.45 -1.51
CA HIS A 159 -2.51 -16.24 -1.13
C HIS A 159 -1.22 -15.81 -1.86
N GLY A 160 -0.94 -14.53 -1.89
CA GLY A 160 0.28 -13.94 -2.42
C GLY A 160 0.15 -13.41 -3.85
N GLY A 161 -0.91 -13.76 -4.57
CA GLY A 161 -1.13 -13.31 -5.94
C GLY A 161 -1.26 -11.80 -6.03
N PHE A 162 -2.15 -11.20 -5.24
CA PHE A 162 -2.33 -9.76 -5.20
C PHE A 162 -1.09 -9.03 -4.63
N ALA A 163 -0.47 -9.58 -3.57
CA ALA A 163 0.78 -9.04 -3.02
C ALA A 163 1.87 -8.95 -4.09
N GLY A 164 1.99 -9.97 -4.94
CA GLY A 164 2.95 -9.99 -6.04
C GLY A 164 2.66 -8.93 -7.10
N VAL A 165 1.40 -8.78 -7.49
CA VAL A 165 0.97 -7.76 -8.47
C VAL A 165 1.16 -6.35 -7.91
N LEU A 166 0.79 -6.11 -6.64
CA LEU A 166 1.00 -4.82 -5.97
C LEU A 166 2.48 -4.47 -5.88
N LEU A 167 3.32 -5.43 -5.50
CA LEU A 167 4.75 -5.23 -5.38
C LEU A 167 5.41 -4.97 -6.74
N GLN A 168 4.98 -5.66 -7.80
CA GLN A 168 5.45 -5.41 -9.15
C GLN A 168 5.06 -4.00 -9.64
N PHE A 169 3.83 -3.61 -9.40
CA PHE A 169 3.33 -2.26 -9.69
C PHE A 169 4.13 -1.17 -8.95
N ALA A 170 4.37 -1.38 -7.65
CA ALA A 170 5.16 -0.46 -6.84
C ALA A 170 6.64 -0.39 -7.30
N ASN A 171 7.26 -1.53 -7.66
CA ASN A 171 8.59 -1.57 -8.25
C ASN A 171 8.66 -0.75 -9.54
N GLU A 172 7.66 -0.86 -10.41
CA GLU A 172 7.61 -0.13 -11.66
C GLU A 172 7.50 1.39 -11.44
N ILE A 173 6.65 1.81 -10.50
CA ILE A 173 6.55 3.22 -10.10
C ILE A 173 7.89 3.70 -9.53
N ALA A 174 8.49 2.97 -8.61
CA ALA A 174 9.76 3.32 -7.99
C ALA A 174 10.89 3.46 -9.02
N ASN A 175 10.99 2.54 -9.98
CA ASN A 175 11.96 2.64 -11.08
C ASN A 175 11.74 3.90 -11.94
N LYS A 176 10.48 4.27 -12.20
CA LYS A 176 10.15 5.45 -13.02
C LYS A 176 10.46 6.76 -12.30
N VAL A 177 10.30 6.82 -10.98
CA VAL A 177 10.51 8.07 -10.22
C VAL A 177 11.94 8.23 -9.70
N GLU A 178 12.72 7.15 -9.62
CA GLU A 178 14.08 7.17 -9.08
C GLU A 178 15.01 8.16 -9.79
N GLN A 179 14.83 8.36 -11.09
CA GLN A 179 15.68 9.29 -11.87
C GLN A 179 15.58 10.74 -11.37
N ASP A 180 14.36 11.15 -10.99
CA ASP A 180 14.09 12.51 -10.51
C ASP A 180 14.19 12.61 -8.98
N PHE A 181 13.90 11.51 -8.27
CA PHE A 181 13.77 11.46 -6.82
C PHE A 181 14.48 10.22 -6.22
N PRO A 182 15.82 10.14 -6.30
CA PRO A 182 16.60 8.94 -5.96
C PRO A 182 16.55 8.57 -4.45
N ASN A 183 16.26 9.54 -3.59
CA ASN A 183 16.29 9.36 -2.13
C ASN A 183 14.91 9.20 -1.48
N ASN A 184 13.84 9.57 -2.18
CA ASN A 184 12.48 9.49 -1.64
C ASN A 184 12.04 8.04 -1.50
N LYS A 185 11.33 7.75 -0.40
CA LYS A 185 10.79 6.43 -0.12
C LYS A 185 9.32 6.33 -0.48
N ILE A 186 8.92 5.17 -0.99
CA ILE A 186 7.55 4.85 -1.35
C ILE A 186 7.07 3.71 -0.46
N GLY A 187 6.10 4.00 0.39
CA GLY A 187 5.46 3.02 1.26
C GLY A 187 4.34 2.28 0.53
N ILE A 188 4.21 0.98 0.81
CA ILE A 188 3.06 0.17 0.43
C ILE A 188 2.48 -0.51 1.66
N PHE A 189 1.14 -0.62 1.74
CA PHE A 189 0.51 -1.36 2.82
C PHE A 189 0.51 -2.86 2.55
N LEU A 190 0.87 -3.64 3.58
CA LEU A 190 0.74 -5.09 3.59
C LEU A 190 -0.28 -5.49 4.65
N TYR A 191 -1.47 -5.84 4.22
CA TYR A 191 -2.56 -6.32 5.07
C TYR A 191 -3.57 -7.14 4.25
N GLU A 192 -4.35 -7.96 4.89
CA GLU A 192 -5.34 -8.82 4.24
C GLU A 192 -4.74 -9.60 3.05
N SER A 193 -5.24 -9.37 1.84
CA SER A 193 -4.80 -10.06 0.62
C SER A 193 -3.36 -9.78 0.20
N SER A 194 -2.70 -8.78 0.78
CA SER A 194 -1.29 -8.47 0.52
C SER A 194 -0.33 -8.91 1.63
N LEU A 195 -0.82 -9.55 2.71
CA LEU A 195 0.02 -10.04 3.81
C LEU A 195 0.88 -11.24 3.42
N ILE A 196 0.34 -12.13 2.60
CA ILE A 196 1.05 -13.35 2.23
C ILE A 196 2.11 -13.00 1.18
N ALA A 197 3.36 -13.29 1.52
CA ALA A 197 4.49 -13.05 0.63
C ALA A 197 4.30 -13.80 -0.71
N PRO A 198 4.46 -13.13 -1.86
CA PRO A 198 4.33 -13.77 -3.17
C PRO A 198 5.46 -14.76 -3.43
N LYS A 199 5.19 -15.75 -4.28
CA LYS A 199 6.27 -16.54 -4.90
C LYS A 199 6.85 -15.78 -6.11
N ASN A 200 8.02 -16.18 -6.56
CA ASN A 200 8.65 -15.69 -7.80
C ASN A 200 8.95 -14.17 -7.85
N ILE A 201 8.96 -13.49 -6.72
CA ILE A 201 9.52 -12.14 -6.63
C ILE A 201 10.83 -12.23 -5.85
N THR A 202 11.91 -11.87 -6.51
CA THR A 202 13.27 -11.97 -5.96
C THR A 202 13.88 -10.60 -5.68
N LYS A 203 13.27 -9.52 -6.17
CA LYS A 203 13.81 -8.16 -6.02
C LYS A 203 12.72 -7.17 -5.66
N VAL A 204 12.99 -6.43 -4.60
CA VAL A 204 12.23 -5.24 -4.18
C VAL A 204 13.10 -4.02 -4.44
N HIS A 205 12.52 -2.97 -5.02
CA HIS A 205 13.26 -1.73 -5.27
C HIS A 205 13.76 -1.13 -3.95
N LYS A 206 14.99 -0.62 -3.92
CA LYS A 206 15.64 -0.07 -2.70
C LYS A 206 14.89 1.08 -2.03
N ASN A 207 14.03 1.77 -2.79
CA ASN A 207 13.23 2.88 -2.29
C ASN A 207 11.82 2.46 -1.85
N LEU A 208 11.45 1.17 -1.94
CA LEU A 208 10.19 0.69 -1.40
C LEU A 208 10.30 0.36 0.09
N LEU A 209 9.29 0.74 0.84
CA LEU A 209 9.09 0.39 2.23
C LEU A 209 7.79 -0.40 2.39
N MET A 210 7.88 -1.55 3.01
CA MET A 210 6.72 -2.40 3.29
C MET A 210 6.18 -2.11 4.68
N TRP A 211 4.95 -1.62 4.75
CA TRP A 211 4.27 -1.30 6.00
C TRP A 211 3.28 -2.40 6.35
N PHE A 212 3.65 -3.20 7.34
CA PHE A 212 2.78 -4.27 7.86
C PHE A 212 1.70 -3.68 8.76
N CYS A 213 0.45 -3.86 8.38
CA CYS A 213 -0.70 -3.47 9.19
C CYS A 213 -1.15 -4.70 10.01
N ALA A 214 -0.84 -4.68 11.30
CA ALA A 214 -1.11 -5.81 12.20
C ALA A 214 -2.58 -5.89 12.69
N ALA A 215 -3.49 -5.10 12.14
CA ALA A 215 -4.88 -5.00 12.64
C ALA A 215 -5.67 -6.31 12.64
N GLY A 216 -5.32 -7.27 11.79
CA GLY A 216 -5.96 -8.59 11.76
C GLY A 216 -5.44 -9.60 12.79
N TRP A 217 -4.32 -9.33 13.43
CA TRP A 217 -3.67 -10.28 14.35
C TRP A 217 -4.18 -10.17 15.78
N THR A 218 -4.87 -9.08 16.11
CA THR A 218 -5.41 -8.81 17.45
C THR A 218 -6.87 -9.14 17.63
N SER A 219 -7.58 -9.49 16.57
CA SER A 219 -9.03 -9.72 16.60
C SER A 219 -9.46 -11.14 16.96
N GLY A 220 -8.57 -11.98 17.48
CA GLY A 220 -8.95 -13.28 18.09
C GLY A 220 -9.58 -14.33 17.15
N SER A 221 -9.67 -14.07 15.87
CA SER A 221 -9.98 -15.09 14.87
C SER A 221 -8.71 -15.90 14.67
N GLY A 222 -8.61 -17.00 15.42
CA GLY A 222 -7.45 -17.86 15.48
C GLY A 222 -6.94 -18.26 14.11
N ILE A 223 -5.62 -18.19 14.00
CA ILE A 223 -4.86 -18.95 13.02
C ILE A 223 -4.92 -20.41 13.42
#